data_4b26767b9742d5bfd6c367f979a933f9
#
_entry.id   4b26767b9742d5bfd6c367f979a933f9
#
_cell.length_a   1.000
_cell.length_b   1.000
_cell.length_c   1.000
_cell.angle_alpha   90.00
_cell.angle_beta   90.00
_cell.angle_gamma   90.00
#
_symmetry.space_group_name_H-M   'P 1'
#
loop_
_entity.id
_entity.type
_entity.pdbx_description
1 polymer ?
#
loop_
_entity_poly.entity_id
_entity_poly.type
_entity_poly.pdbx_seq_one_letter_code
_entity_poly.pdbx_strand_id
1 'polypeptide(L)'
;MVECNQLRRKRVEQEARSGCPINAAVEAFGDSWSLLVLRDVMFGNRRYFRELLAGSEERIASNILADRLKRLVSAGLLTREDAGPGRRAAYSLTEASIQLVPVFAQLGEWGLRHRPTTKRLRVRAEMLAAGGPPLWAELMAELRAIHLGTAAPERTSPSVIERLAEAYAAAS
;
A
#
# COMPACT_ATOMS: atom_id res chain seq x y z
N MET A 1 27.23 14.95 2.20
CA MET A 1 25.79 14.74 1.87
C MET A 1 25.54 14.15 0.47
N VAL A 2 26.45 14.25 -0.47
CA VAL A 2 26.30 13.71 -1.85
C VAL A 2 26.58 12.20 -1.91
N GLU A 3 27.52 11.67 -1.11
CA GLU A 3 27.89 10.25 -1.10
C GLU A 3 26.81 9.31 -0.56
N CYS A 4 26.02 9.76 0.43
CA CYS A 4 24.94 8.94 1.00
C CYS A 4 23.81 8.69 -0.03
N ASN A 5 23.61 9.61 -0.96
CA ASN A 5 22.60 9.50 -2.02
C ASN A 5 23.05 8.58 -3.16
N GLN A 6 24.36 8.48 -3.42
CA GLN A 6 24.91 7.56 -4.41
C GLN A 6 24.91 6.11 -3.93
N LEU A 7 25.15 5.87 -2.64
CA LEU A 7 25.05 4.53 -2.05
C LEU A 7 23.61 4.02 -1.99
N ARG A 8 22.62 4.92 -1.80
CA ARG A 8 21.20 4.57 -1.89
C ARG A 8 20.78 4.21 -3.31
N ARG A 9 21.30 4.91 -4.35
CA ARG A 9 21.06 4.56 -5.76
C ARG A 9 21.70 3.21 -6.13
N LYS A 10 22.89 2.90 -5.67
CA LYS A 10 23.58 1.61 -5.94
C LYS A 10 22.88 0.40 -5.32
N ARG A 11 22.07 0.56 -4.25
CA ARG A 11 21.27 -0.55 -3.68
C ARG A 11 19.97 -0.85 -4.45
N VAL A 12 19.54 0.06 -5.32
CA VAL A 12 18.37 -0.13 -6.18
C VAL A 12 18.76 -0.73 -7.54
N GLU A 13 20.04 -0.68 -7.89
CA GLU A 13 20.64 -1.40 -9.04
C GLU A 13 20.96 -2.86 -8.67
N GLN A 14 20.02 -3.56 -8.05
CA GLN A 14 19.98 -5.01 -8.15
C GLN A 14 19.68 -5.28 -9.62
N GLU A 15 20.65 -5.84 -10.37
CA GLU A 15 20.52 -6.13 -11.78
C GLU A 15 19.17 -6.82 -12.02
N ALA A 16 18.21 -6.06 -12.59
CA ALA A 16 16.94 -6.62 -13.00
C ALA A 16 17.28 -7.75 -14.00
N ARG A 17 16.73 -8.96 -13.80
CA ARG A 17 16.97 -10.13 -14.67
C ARG A 17 16.76 -9.81 -16.15
N SER A 18 16.02 -8.75 -16.43
CA SER A 18 15.83 -8.20 -17.77
C SER A 18 15.62 -6.69 -17.68
N GLY A 19 15.86 -5.95 -18.76
CA GLY A 19 15.56 -4.52 -18.85
C GLY A 19 14.06 -4.20 -18.93
N CYS A 20 13.18 -5.16 -18.69
CA CYS A 20 11.73 -4.98 -18.76
C CYS A 20 11.21 -4.29 -17.47
N PRO A 21 10.56 -3.11 -17.57
CA PRO A 21 10.02 -2.40 -16.40
C PRO A 21 8.90 -3.19 -15.67
N ILE A 22 8.15 -4.03 -16.38
CA ILE A 22 7.15 -4.90 -15.77
C ILE A 22 7.84 -5.95 -14.91
N ASN A 23 8.94 -6.57 -15.39
CA ASN A 23 9.71 -7.52 -14.61
C ASN A 23 10.29 -6.87 -13.36
N ALA A 24 10.85 -5.67 -13.48
CA ALA A 24 11.38 -4.92 -12.34
C ALA A 24 10.31 -4.65 -11.26
N ALA A 25 9.09 -4.29 -11.66
CA ALA A 25 7.97 -4.12 -10.74
C ALA A 25 7.56 -5.44 -10.07
N VAL A 26 7.45 -6.53 -10.84
CA VAL A 26 7.12 -7.87 -10.30
C VAL A 26 8.20 -8.35 -9.32
N GLU A 27 9.49 -8.11 -9.58
CA GLU A 27 10.56 -8.44 -8.66
C GLU A 27 10.49 -7.62 -7.35
N ALA A 28 10.06 -6.37 -7.42
CA ALA A 28 9.94 -5.49 -6.25
C ALA A 28 8.78 -5.85 -5.32
N PHE A 29 7.60 -6.14 -5.86
CA PHE A 29 6.38 -6.33 -5.07
C PHE A 29 5.40 -7.39 -5.62
N GLY A 30 5.78 -8.17 -6.64
CA GLY A 30 4.85 -9.06 -7.37
C GLY A 30 4.45 -10.34 -6.61
N ASP A 31 4.98 -10.61 -5.43
CA ASP A 31 4.47 -11.72 -4.62
C ASP A 31 3.15 -11.35 -3.92
N SER A 32 2.29 -12.35 -3.73
CA SER A 32 0.94 -12.12 -3.20
C SER A 32 0.93 -11.46 -1.82
N TRP A 33 1.84 -11.83 -0.93
CA TRP A 33 1.88 -11.26 0.42
C TRP A 33 2.37 -9.82 0.44
N SER A 34 3.35 -9.45 -0.38
CA SER A 34 3.79 -8.06 -0.53
C SER A 34 2.66 -7.16 -1.02
N LEU A 35 1.91 -7.59 -2.04
CA LEU A 35 0.73 -6.87 -2.52
C LEU A 35 -0.34 -6.72 -1.43
N LEU A 36 -0.66 -7.79 -0.70
CA LEU A 36 -1.68 -7.75 0.35
C LEU A 36 -1.28 -6.86 1.53
N VAL A 37 0.00 -6.88 1.93
CA VAL A 37 0.51 -5.97 2.98
C VAL A 37 0.41 -4.51 2.53
N LEU A 38 0.83 -4.18 1.31
CA LEU A 38 0.70 -2.82 0.77
C LEU A 38 -0.77 -2.39 0.69
N ARG A 39 -1.68 -3.28 0.25
CA ARG A 39 -3.14 -3.05 0.26
C ARG A 39 -3.64 -2.65 1.65
N ASP A 40 -3.22 -3.39 2.68
CA ASP A 40 -3.70 -3.19 4.04
C ASP A 40 -3.17 -1.90 4.66
N VAL A 41 -1.94 -1.49 4.35
CA VAL A 41 -1.42 -0.18 4.73
C VAL A 41 -2.15 0.93 3.97
N MET A 42 -2.36 0.77 2.66
CA MET A 42 -2.92 1.79 1.76
C MET A 42 -4.40 2.06 2.03
N PHE A 43 -5.22 1.03 2.06
CA PHE A 43 -6.68 1.17 2.16
C PHE A 43 -7.23 0.94 3.56
N GLY A 44 -6.47 0.29 4.44
CA GLY A 44 -6.84 0.01 5.83
C GLY A 44 -6.17 0.93 6.85
N ASN A 45 -5.21 1.74 6.41
CA ASN A 45 -4.35 2.57 7.27
C ASN A 45 -3.75 1.78 8.45
N ARG A 46 -3.46 0.49 8.22
CA ARG A 46 -2.85 -0.38 9.22
C ARG A 46 -1.34 -0.16 9.21
N ARG A 47 -0.83 0.52 10.21
CA ARG A 47 0.57 0.96 10.25
C ARG A 47 1.44 0.19 11.23
N TYR A 48 0.85 -0.69 12.03
CA TYR A 48 1.59 -1.45 13.05
C TYR A 48 1.52 -2.95 12.78
N PHE A 49 2.58 -3.67 13.12
CA PHE A 49 2.69 -5.10 12.90
C PHE A 49 1.46 -5.89 13.40
N ARG A 50 0.99 -5.58 14.63
CA ARG A 50 -0.16 -6.28 15.21
C ARG A 50 -1.47 -5.98 14.47
N GLU A 51 -1.64 -4.77 13.96
CA GLU A 51 -2.81 -4.39 13.17
C GLU A 51 -2.82 -5.11 11.82
N LEU A 52 -1.66 -5.17 11.14
CA LEU A 52 -1.50 -5.91 9.90
C LEU A 52 -1.75 -7.40 10.09
N LEU A 53 -1.24 -7.98 11.19
CA LEU A 53 -1.43 -9.40 11.49
C LEU A 53 -2.90 -9.72 11.81
N ALA A 54 -3.52 -8.95 12.70
CA ALA A 54 -4.90 -9.17 13.14
C ALA A 54 -5.93 -8.85 12.07
N GLY A 55 -5.64 -7.85 11.22
CA GLY A 55 -6.56 -7.40 10.19
C GLY A 55 -6.39 -8.09 8.84
N SER A 56 -5.50 -9.07 8.71
CA SER A 56 -5.31 -9.83 7.47
C SER A 56 -6.51 -10.74 7.20
N GLU A 57 -7.28 -10.43 6.17
CA GLU A 57 -8.43 -11.28 5.75
C GLU A 57 -7.94 -12.66 5.27
N GLU A 58 -6.75 -12.73 4.69
CA GLU A 58 -6.10 -13.94 4.20
C GLU A 58 -5.28 -14.67 5.27
N ARG A 59 -5.30 -14.18 6.52
CA ARG A 59 -4.64 -14.80 7.70
C ARG A 59 -3.14 -15.03 7.51
N ILE A 60 -2.41 -13.98 7.18
CA ILE A 60 -0.95 -14.05 7.04
C ILE A 60 -0.28 -14.57 8.31
N ALA A 61 0.67 -15.48 8.18
CA ALA A 61 1.47 -15.93 9.32
C ALA A 61 2.48 -14.85 9.76
N SER A 62 2.75 -14.75 11.07
CA SER A 62 3.58 -13.69 11.65
C SER A 62 5.01 -13.66 11.09
N ASN A 63 5.62 -14.81 10.83
CA ASN A 63 6.94 -14.92 10.23
C ASN A 63 6.94 -14.41 8.77
N ILE A 64 5.90 -14.72 8.00
CA ILE A 64 5.74 -14.24 6.62
C ILE A 64 5.56 -12.73 6.62
N LEU A 65 4.69 -12.18 7.49
CA LEU A 65 4.50 -10.74 7.61
C LEU A 65 5.81 -10.02 7.96
N ALA A 66 6.57 -10.54 8.93
CA ALA A 66 7.85 -9.95 9.33
C ALA A 66 8.85 -9.91 8.17
N ASP A 67 8.94 -10.99 7.37
CA ASP A 67 9.80 -11.07 6.20
C ASP A 67 9.34 -10.09 5.11
N ARG A 68 8.06 -10.03 4.81
CA ARG A 68 7.52 -9.12 3.78
C ARG A 68 7.71 -7.65 4.15
N LEU A 69 7.51 -7.28 5.40
CA LEU A 69 7.78 -5.91 5.87
C LEU A 69 9.25 -5.53 5.70
N LYS A 70 10.20 -6.43 6.02
CA LYS A 70 11.64 -6.20 5.78
C LYS A 70 11.94 -6.00 4.29
N ARG A 71 11.37 -6.85 3.42
CA ARG A 71 11.56 -6.76 1.97
C ARG A 71 11.00 -5.46 1.41
N LEU A 72 9.78 -5.07 1.80
CA LEU A 72 9.14 -3.84 1.36
C LEU A 72 9.92 -2.58 1.81
N VAL A 73 10.49 -2.60 3.01
CA VAL A 73 11.38 -1.53 3.48
C VAL A 73 12.67 -1.51 2.67
N SER A 74 13.30 -2.67 2.42
CA SER A 74 14.51 -2.76 1.60
C SER A 74 14.27 -2.31 0.16
N ALA A 75 13.10 -2.59 -0.41
CA ALA A 75 12.70 -2.16 -1.75
C ALA A 75 12.31 -0.67 -1.83
N GLY A 76 12.29 0.04 -0.69
CA GLY A 76 11.90 1.45 -0.65
C GLY A 76 10.41 1.71 -0.86
N LEU A 77 9.56 0.69 -0.65
CA LEU A 77 8.10 0.80 -0.74
C LEU A 77 7.46 1.13 0.60
N LEU A 78 8.11 0.78 1.71
CA LEU A 78 7.73 1.21 3.05
C LEU A 78 8.90 1.89 3.74
N THR A 79 8.61 2.78 4.67
CA THR A 79 9.53 3.22 5.72
C THR A 79 9.14 2.56 7.03
N ARG A 80 10.10 2.39 7.92
CA ARG A 80 9.89 1.95 9.29
C ARG A 80 10.42 3.00 10.25
N GLU A 81 9.56 3.50 11.11
CA GLU A 81 9.90 4.42 12.18
C GLU A 81 9.90 3.68 13.52
N ASP A 82 11.06 3.61 14.15
CA ASP A 82 11.20 3.06 15.50
C ASP A 82 10.98 4.19 16.52
N ALA A 83 9.87 4.14 17.23
CA ALA A 83 9.49 5.18 18.21
C ALA A 83 10.26 5.10 19.55
N GLY A 84 11.40 4.36 19.60
CA GLY A 84 12.26 4.18 20.78
C GLY A 84 11.92 2.92 21.60
N PRO A 85 12.68 2.67 22.70
CA PRO A 85 12.53 1.47 23.52
C PRO A 85 11.10 1.31 24.05
N GLY A 86 10.52 0.13 23.88
CA GLY A 86 9.17 -0.20 24.35
C GLY A 86 8.02 0.37 23.49
N ARG A 87 8.29 1.17 22.46
CA ARG A 87 7.28 1.69 21.53
C ARG A 87 7.19 0.84 20.26
N ARG A 88 5.99 0.83 19.64
CA ARG A 88 5.75 0.06 18.44
C ARG A 88 6.33 0.77 17.22
N ALA A 89 7.07 0.04 16.38
CA ALA A 89 7.50 0.54 15.09
C ALA A 89 6.29 0.78 14.18
N ALA A 90 6.23 1.95 13.56
CA ALA A 90 5.22 2.30 12.56
C ALA A 90 5.78 2.09 11.15
N TYR A 91 4.94 1.57 10.26
CA TYR A 91 5.23 1.45 8.83
C TYR A 91 4.45 2.51 8.06
N SER A 92 5.11 3.19 7.13
CA SER A 92 4.49 4.21 6.29
C SER A 92 4.79 3.93 4.82
N LEU A 93 3.83 4.27 3.96
CA LEU A 93 4.03 4.25 2.51
C LEU A 93 5.09 5.29 2.11
N THR A 94 5.86 4.96 1.09
CA THR A 94 6.72 5.93 0.39
C THR A 94 5.96 6.51 -0.81
N GLU A 95 6.49 7.56 -1.43
CA GLU A 95 5.92 8.07 -2.68
C GLU A 95 5.82 6.98 -3.76
N ALA A 96 6.84 6.11 -3.87
CA ALA A 96 6.82 5.01 -4.84
C ALA A 96 5.66 4.03 -4.62
N SER A 97 5.32 3.72 -3.38
CA SER A 97 4.18 2.85 -3.09
C SER A 97 2.83 3.57 -3.18
N ILE A 98 2.75 4.87 -2.88
CA ILE A 98 1.53 5.65 -3.09
C ILE A 98 1.16 5.69 -4.59
N GLN A 99 2.14 5.78 -5.47
CA GLN A 99 1.92 5.72 -6.93
C GLN A 99 1.41 4.37 -7.42
N LEU A 100 1.34 3.34 -6.58
CA LEU A 100 0.70 2.06 -6.93
C LEU A 100 -0.83 2.09 -6.78
N VAL A 101 -1.46 3.16 -6.29
CA VAL A 101 -2.92 3.26 -6.18
C VAL A 101 -3.63 2.89 -7.49
N PRO A 102 -3.26 3.43 -8.68
CA PRO A 102 -3.86 3.02 -9.95
C PRO A 102 -3.68 1.54 -10.27
N VAL A 103 -2.53 0.96 -9.92
CA VAL A 103 -2.24 -0.47 -10.13
C VAL A 103 -3.19 -1.32 -9.28
N PHE A 104 -3.36 -0.99 -8.00
CA PHE A 104 -4.30 -1.68 -7.11
C PHE A 104 -5.76 -1.53 -7.57
N ALA A 105 -6.15 -0.35 -8.05
CA ALA A 105 -7.49 -0.13 -8.59
C ALA A 105 -7.75 -1.04 -9.79
N GLN A 106 -6.80 -1.14 -10.72
CA GLN A 106 -6.89 -2.00 -11.90
C GLN A 106 -6.86 -3.50 -11.56
N LEU A 107 -6.02 -3.91 -10.59
CA LEU A 107 -6.03 -5.28 -10.08
C LEU A 107 -7.39 -5.63 -9.44
N GLY A 108 -7.96 -4.72 -8.67
CA GLY A 108 -9.28 -4.87 -8.06
C GLY A 108 -10.37 -5.01 -9.12
N GLU A 109 -10.38 -4.14 -10.13
CA GLU A 109 -11.33 -4.17 -11.24
C GLU A 109 -11.22 -5.48 -12.05
N TRP A 110 -10.01 -5.94 -12.32
CA TRP A 110 -9.78 -7.24 -12.97
C TRP A 110 -10.33 -8.39 -12.11
N GLY A 111 -10.08 -8.35 -10.79
CA GLY A 111 -10.59 -9.33 -9.84
C GLY A 111 -12.11 -9.40 -9.83
N LEU A 112 -12.79 -8.23 -9.83
CA LEU A 112 -14.26 -8.14 -9.89
C LEU A 112 -14.84 -8.80 -11.13
N ARG A 113 -14.18 -8.67 -12.28
CA ARG A 113 -14.64 -9.22 -13.58
C ARG A 113 -14.40 -10.70 -13.72
N HIS A 114 -13.32 -11.24 -13.14
CA HIS A 114 -12.79 -12.55 -13.52
C HIS A 114 -12.71 -13.54 -12.36
N ARG A 115 -13.04 -13.14 -11.12
CA ARG A 115 -12.94 -14.01 -9.95
C ARG A 115 -14.17 -13.89 -9.05
N PRO A 116 -14.56 -14.97 -8.35
CA PRO A 116 -15.61 -14.89 -7.33
C PRO A 116 -15.12 -13.99 -6.19
N THR A 117 -16.00 -13.09 -5.74
CA THR A 117 -15.72 -12.14 -4.66
C THR A 117 -16.90 -12.10 -3.69
N THR A 118 -16.65 -11.76 -2.41
CA THR A 118 -17.71 -11.57 -1.43
C THR A 118 -18.22 -10.13 -1.47
N LYS A 119 -19.51 -9.92 -1.13
CA LYS A 119 -20.15 -8.61 -1.13
C LYS A 119 -19.34 -7.56 -0.34
N ARG A 120 -18.89 -7.94 0.84
CA ARG A 120 -18.11 -7.06 1.74
C ARG A 120 -16.75 -6.66 1.17
N LEU A 121 -16.01 -7.60 0.58
CA LEU A 121 -14.64 -7.34 0.15
C LEU A 121 -14.56 -6.65 -1.22
N ARG A 122 -15.62 -6.76 -2.04
CA ARG A 122 -15.64 -6.13 -3.38
C ARG A 122 -15.91 -4.63 -3.37
N VAL A 123 -16.60 -4.10 -2.35
CA VAL A 123 -17.12 -2.73 -2.33
C VAL A 123 -16.04 -1.66 -2.56
N ARG A 124 -14.86 -1.83 -1.98
CA ARG A 124 -13.74 -0.89 -2.17
C ARG A 124 -13.22 -0.89 -3.61
N ALA A 125 -13.10 -2.08 -4.20
CA ALA A 125 -12.69 -2.19 -5.60
C ALA A 125 -13.73 -1.60 -6.55
N GLU A 126 -15.02 -1.79 -6.28
CA GLU A 126 -16.13 -1.18 -7.04
C GLU A 126 -16.07 0.34 -6.97
N MET A 127 -15.85 0.91 -5.78
CA MET A 127 -15.73 2.36 -5.61
C MET A 127 -14.53 2.93 -6.35
N LEU A 128 -13.37 2.28 -6.28
CA LEU A 128 -12.15 2.72 -6.97
C LEU A 128 -12.31 2.62 -8.49
N ALA A 129 -12.95 1.56 -8.99
CA ALA A 129 -13.23 1.40 -10.41
C ALA A 129 -14.22 2.46 -10.93
N ALA A 130 -15.30 2.70 -10.18
CA ALA A 130 -16.31 3.71 -10.55
C ALA A 130 -15.77 5.14 -10.48
N GLY A 131 -14.92 5.46 -9.49
CA GLY A 131 -14.35 6.78 -9.32
C GLY A 131 -13.22 7.11 -10.29
N GLY A 132 -12.52 6.09 -10.80
CA GLY A 132 -11.46 6.24 -11.79
C GLY A 132 -10.30 7.15 -11.37
N PRO A 133 -9.56 7.68 -12.35
CA PRO A 133 -8.37 8.50 -12.10
C PRO A 133 -8.58 9.71 -11.19
N PRO A 134 -9.71 10.44 -11.22
CA PRO A 134 -9.93 11.56 -10.29
C PRO A 134 -9.96 11.10 -8.82
N LEU A 135 -10.67 10.01 -8.52
CA LEU A 135 -10.73 9.45 -7.17
C LEU A 135 -9.37 8.90 -6.71
N TRP A 136 -8.61 8.30 -7.62
CA TRP A 136 -7.26 7.80 -7.31
C TRP A 136 -6.30 8.94 -6.99
N ALA A 137 -6.39 10.06 -7.71
CA ALA A 137 -5.56 11.25 -7.45
C ALA A 137 -5.90 11.85 -6.06
N GLU A 138 -7.19 11.96 -5.72
CA GLU A 138 -7.66 12.39 -4.40
C GLU A 138 -7.11 11.48 -3.29
N LEU A 139 -7.25 10.17 -3.44
CA LEU A 139 -6.71 9.18 -2.50
C LEU A 139 -5.19 9.30 -2.34
N MET A 140 -4.45 9.43 -3.45
CA MET A 140 -2.99 9.59 -3.38
C MET A 140 -2.59 10.87 -2.63
N ALA A 141 -3.33 11.97 -2.78
CA ALA A 141 -3.08 13.20 -2.03
C ALA A 141 -3.33 12.99 -0.51
N GLU A 142 -4.38 12.28 -0.13
CA GLU A 142 -4.65 11.93 1.27
C GLU A 142 -3.56 11.03 1.85
N LEU A 143 -3.12 10.01 1.10
CA LEU A 143 -2.05 9.11 1.53
C LEU A 143 -0.72 9.86 1.72
N ARG A 144 -0.40 10.85 0.87
CA ARG A 144 0.78 11.72 1.05
C ARG A 144 0.70 12.51 2.36
N ALA A 145 -0.46 13.08 2.66
CA ALA A 145 -0.65 13.80 3.92
C ALA A 145 -0.43 12.88 5.14
N ILE A 146 -0.98 11.66 5.11
CA ILE A 146 -0.89 10.69 6.22
C ILE A 146 0.52 10.12 6.38
N HIS A 147 1.17 9.74 5.28
CA HIS A 147 2.40 8.96 5.32
C HIS A 147 3.68 9.77 5.09
N LEU A 148 3.58 10.92 4.39
CA LEU A 148 4.73 11.76 4.06
C LEU A 148 4.71 13.12 4.77
N GLY A 149 3.61 13.42 5.49
CA GLY A 149 3.48 14.68 6.23
C GLY A 149 3.30 15.90 5.32
N THR A 150 2.79 15.72 4.09
CA THR A 150 2.43 16.85 3.22
C THR A 150 1.18 17.56 3.75
N ALA A 151 0.94 18.80 3.29
CA ALA A 151 -0.31 19.49 3.63
C ALA A 151 -1.53 18.65 3.22
N ALA A 152 -2.49 18.50 4.14
CA ALA A 152 -3.74 17.83 3.82
C ALA A 152 -4.51 18.62 2.75
N PRO A 153 -5.13 17.95 1.76
CA PRO A 153 -5.95 18.65 0.78
C PRO A 153 -7.13 19.35 1.46
N GLU A 154 -7.48 20.54 0.97
CA GLU A 154 -8.72 21.19 1.39
C GLU A 154 -9.92 20.34 0.97
N ARG A 155 -10.84 20.08 1.91
CA ARG A 155 -11.97 19.17 1.70
C ARG A 155 -13.28 19.80 2.08
N THR A 156 -14.27 19.59 1.23
CA THR A 156 -15.69 19.91 1.49
C THR A 156 -16.53 18.65 1.73
N SER A 157 -15.92 17.46 1.62
CA SER A 157 -16.57 16.14 1.75
C SER A 157 -15.71 15.19 2.61
N PRO A 158 -16.28 14.07 3.11
CA PRO A 158 -15.50 13.02 3.76
C PRO A 158 -14.35 12.52 2.87
N SER A 159 -13.23 12.15 3.50
CA SER A 159 -12.07 11.66 2.78
C SER A 159 -12.37 10.38 2.00
N VAL A 160 -11.56 10.10 0.97
CA VAL A 160 -11.68 8.83 0.21
C VAL A 160 -11.51 7.65 1.15
N ILE A 161 -10.53 7.73 2.08
CA ILE A 161 -10.26 6.67 3.07
C ILE A 161 -11.48 6.47 3.97
N GLU A 162 -12.11 7.54 4.45
CA GLU A 162 -13.35 7.45 5.26
C GLU A 162 -14.49 6.84 4.46
N ARG A 163 -14.73 7.29 3.24
CA ARG A 163 -15.77 6.74 2.33
C ARG A 163 -15.56 5.25 2.05
N LEU A 164 -14.30 4.82 1.83
CA LEU A 164 -13.95 3.41 1.63
C LEU A 164 -14.16 2.58 2.90
N ALA A 165 -13.87 3.14 4.08
CA ALA A 165 -14.07 2.47 5.36
C ALA A 165 -15.57 2.33 5.69
N GLU A 166 -16.35 3.37 5.49
CA GLU A 166 -17.82 3.38 5.69
C GLU A 166 -18.52 2.38 4.77
N ALA A 167 -18.18 2.38 3.48
CA ALA A 167 -18.73 1.44 2.52
C ALA A 167 -18.40 -0.02 2.88
N TYR A 168 -17.18 -0.28 3.35
CA TYR A 168 -16.78 -1.60 3.82
C TYR A 168 -17.57 -2.01 5.07
N ALA A 169 -17.80 -1.12 6.02
CA ALA A 169 -18.58 -1.40 7.23
C ALA A 169 -20.05 -1.64 6.90
N ALA A 170 -20.63 -0.88 5.97
CA ALA A 170 -22.03 -1.02 5.56
C ALA A 170 -22.32 -2.29 4.74
N ALA A 171 -21.31 -2.90 4.13
CA ALA A 171 -21.44 -4.10 3.31
C ALA A 171 -21.37 -5.43 4.11
N SER A 172 -21.36 -5.35 5.44
CA SER A 172 -21.27 -6.50 6.37
C SER A 172 -22.56 -7.29 6.44
#